data_4c3287053522208347cc760ccd8032c1
#
_entry.id   4c3287053522208347cc760ccd8032c1
#
_cell.length_a   1.000
_cell.length_b   1.000
_cell.length_c   1.000
_cell.angle_alpha   90.00
_cell.angle_beta   90.00
_cell.angle_gamma   90.00
#
_symmetry.space_group_name_H-M   'P 1'
#
loop_
_entity.id
_entity.type
_entity.pdbx_description
1 polymer ?
#
loop_
_entity_poly.entity_id
_entity_poly.type
_entity_poly.pdbx_seq_one_letter_code
_entity_poly.pdbx_strand_id
1 'polypeptide(L)'
;MPVAARAEAAMKLYGKGENIVRALDGVTIGFAQAAFTAIMGPSGSGKSTLMHCLAGLDTLTSGKVFIGATDLSTLDDKALTRLRRDQVGFIFQAYNLLPTLNASENMTLPLALGGRDPDKAWYDQVVSTVHLGDRLHHRPSELSGGQQQRVAVARALVTKPKIIFADEPTGNLDSHSSGEILDFMRQAVTELGQTIVMVTHDPNAASYADRVVFLADGKIVDEMLQPTADRVLDRLKQFAD
;
A
#
# COMPACT_ATOMS: atom_id res chain seq x y z
N MET A 1 4.31 -5.11 -19.88
CA MET A 1 4.27 -3.81 -19.18
C MET A 1 5.42 -3.77 -18.18
N PRO A 2 6.07 -2.62 -17.94
CA PRO A 2 7.08 -2.52 -16.91
C PRO A 2 6.48 -2.83 -15.53
N VAL A 3 7.28 -3.46 -14.65
CA VAL A 3 6.86 -3.94 -13.33
C VAL A 3 7.47 -3.03 -12.26
N ALA A 4 6.62 -2.53 -11.35
CA ALA A 4 7.06 -1.67 -10.23
C ALA A 4 7.63 -2.48 -9.06
N ALA A 5 7.00 -3.61 -8.75
CA ALA A 5 7.48 -4.56 -7.75
C ALA A 5 7.09 -5.98 -8.16
N ARG A 6 7.87 -6.98 -7.72
CA ARG A 6 7.55 -8.40 -7.93
C ARG A 6 8.11 -9.27 -6.82
N ALA A 7 7.45 -10.39 -6.59
CA ALA A 7 7.94 -11.50 -5.78
C ALA A 7 8.15 -12.72 -6.69
N GLU A 8 9.21 -13.48 -6.43
CA GLU A 8 9.58 -14.70 -7.17
C GLU A 8 9.75 -15.85 -6.18
N ALA A 9 8.88 -16.87 -6.27
CA ALA A 9 8.85 -18.03 -5.40
C ALA A 9 8.93 -17.65 -3.91
N ALA A 10 8.23 -16.59 -3.51
CA ALA A 10 8.30 -16.02 -2.17
C ALA A 10 7.72 -16.98 -1.14
N MET A 11 8.54 -17.33 -0.14
CA MET A 11 8.18 -18.20 0.96
C MET A 11 8.43 -17.50 2.28
N LYS A 12 7.46 -17.55 3.18
CA LYS A 12 7.59 -16.99 4.53
C LYS A 12 7.05 -17.96 5.56
N LEU A 13 7.93 -18.33 6.47
CA LEU A 13 7.60 -19.21 7.59
C LEU A 13 7.77 -18.42 8.90
N TYR A 14 6.83 -18.56 9.81
CA TYR A 14 6.90 -18.07 11.18
C TYR A 14 6.90 -19.25 12.15
N GLY A 15 7.50 -19.08 13.32
CA GLY A 15 7.58 -20.13 14.34
C GLY A 15 8.80 -21.03 14.17
N LYS A 16 8.88 -22.08 15.02
CA LYS A 16 9.95 -23.11 15.04
C LYS A 16 9.36 -24.47 15.40
N GLY A 17 10.00 -25.54 14.92
CA GLY A 17 9.62 -26.92 15.24
C GLY A 17 8.21 -27.25 14.71
N GLU A 18 7.35 -27.80 15.58
CA GLU A 18 5.98 -28.22 15.20
C GLU A 18 4.99 -27.08 15.04
N ASN A 19 5.34 -25.85 15.48
CA ASN A 19 4.47 -24.67 15.39
C ASN A 19 4.84 -23.77 14.20
N ILE A 20 5.24 -24.34 13.06
CA ILE A 20 5.55 -23.57 11.85
C ILE A 20 4.26 -23.16 11.15
N VAL A 21 4.06 -21.84 11.00
CA VAL A 21 3.01 -21.26 10.17
C VAL A 21 3.61 -20.85 8.83
N ARG A 22 3.07 -21.40 7.74
CA ARG A 22 3.47 -21.07 6.37
C ARG A 22 2.61 -19.90 5.87
N ALA A 23 3.06 -18.67 6.12
CA ALA A 23 2.32 -17.47 5.77
C ALA A 23 2.38 -17.17 4.26
N LEU A 24 3.48 -17.54 3.57
CA LEU A 24 3.60 -17.52 2.11
C LEU A 24 4.20 -18.84 1.64
N ASP A 25 3.66 -19.41 0.56
CA ASP A 25 4.02 -20.71 0.03
C ASP A 25 4.30 -20.65 -1.47
N GLY A 26 5.48 -20.13 -1.84
CA GLY A 26 5.94 -20.09 -3.22
C GLY A 26 5.26 -19.02 -4.09
N VAL A 27 4.83 -17.89 -3.51
CA VAL A 27 4.13 -16.82 -4.23
C VAL A 27 5.03 -16.21 -5.30
N THR A 28 4.55 -16.21 -6.55
CA THR A 28 5.17 -15.49 -7.67
C THR A 28 4.16 -14.52 -8.26
N ILE A 29 4.45 -13.21 -8.20
CA ILE A 29 3.54 -12.15 -8.64
C ILE A 29 4.32 -10.92 -9.07
N GLY A 30 3.81 -10.21 -10.09
CA GLY A 30 4.27 -8.89 -10.50
C GLY A 30 3.17 -7.84 -10.41
N PHE A 31 3.54 -6.61 -10.07
CA PHE A 31 2.67 -5.44 -10.03
C PHE A 31 3.10 -4.46 -11.12
N ALA A 32 2.22 -4.25 -12.10
CA ALA A 32 2.47 -3.37 -13.22
C ALA A 32 2.63 -1.91 -12.77
N GLN A 33 3.49 -1.14 -13.43
CA GLN A 33 3.59 0.30 -13.19
C GLN A 33 2.31 1.02 -13.63
N ALA A 34 2.01 2.12 -12.94
CA ALA A 34 0.83 2.95 -13.18
C ALA A 34 -0.48 2.13 -13.17
N ALA A 35 -0.58 1.18 -12.25
CA ALA A 35 -1.76 0.34 -12.07
C ALA A 35 -2.16 0.27 -10.59
N PHE A 36 -3.45 0.08 -10.34
CA PHE A 36 -4.02 -0.15 -9.03
C PHE A 36 -4.34 -1.64 -8.88
N THR A 37 -3.66 -2.33 -7.97
CA THR A 37 -3.93 -3.74 -7.65
C THR A 37 -4.45 -3.88 -6.23
N ALA A 38 -5.55 -4.59 -6.02
CA ALA A 38 -6.01 -5.01 -4.71
C ALA A 38 -5.58 -6.45 -4.42
N ILE A 39 -5.23 -6.75 -3.17
CA ILE A 39 -4.97 -8.09 -2.65
C ILE A 39 -6.07 -8.42 -1.66
N MET A 40 -6.80 -9.50 -1.90
CA MET A 40 -7.92 -9.95 -1.08
C MET A 40 -7.76 -11.41 -0.66
N GLY A 41 -8.60 -11.85 0.26
CA GLY A 41 -8.65 -13.23 0.74
C GLY A 41 -9.04 -13.32 2.22
N PRO A 42 -9.26 -14.52 2.76
CA PRO A 42 -9.64 -14.75 4.15
C PRO A 42 -8.63 -14.16 5.15
N SER A 43 -9.06 -13.99 6.41
CA SER A 43 -8.14 -13.63 7.50
C SER A 43 -7.07 -14.72 7.64
N GLY A 44 -5.82 -14.32 7.86
CA GLY A 44 -4.69 -15.26 7.96
C GLY A 44 -4.14 -15.80 6.64
N SER A 45 -4.70 -15.44 5.48
CA SER A 45 -4.25 -15.96 4.18
C SER A 45 -2.85 -15.49 3.72
N GLY A 46 -2.21 -14.55 4.46
CA GLY A 46 -0.87 -14.07 4.14
C GLY A 46 -0.80 -12.71 3.44
N LYS A 47 -1.91 -11.99 3.25
CA LYS A 47 -1.98 -10.70 2.52
C LYS A 47 -1.01 -9.64 3.07
N SER A 48 -1.13 -9.32 4.36
CA SER A 48 -0.26 -8.32 5.00
C SER A 48 1.20 -8.81 5.02
N THR A 49 1.44 -10.13 5.19
CA THR A 49 2.78 -10.71 5.09
C THR A 49 3.38 -10.51 3.69
N LEU A 50 2.60 -10.78 2.63
CA LEU A 50 3.06 -10.55 1.26
C LEU A 50 3.41 -9.08 1.04
N MET A 51 2.52 -8.17 1.44
CA MET A 51 2.73 -6.73 1.33
C MET A 51 3.96 -6.28 2.13
N HIS A 52 4.14 -6.73 3.37
CA HIS A 52 5.30 -6.38 4.21
C HIS A 52 6.61 -6.88 3.60
N CYS A 53 6.64 -8.09 3.03
CA CYS A 53 7.81 -8.61 2.33
C CYS A 53 8.11 -7.80 1.06
N LEU A 54 7.08 -7.48 0.24
CA LEU A 54 7.22 -6.64 -0.95
C LEU A 54 7.75 -5.24 -0.62
N ALA A 55 7.34 -4.70 0.51
CA ALA A 55 7.76 -3.38 0.99
C ALA A 55 9.13 -3.38 1.71
N GLY A 56 9.74 -4.55 1.89
CA GLY A 56 10.99 -4.68 2.65
C GLY A 56 10.84 -4.38 4.14
N LEU A 57 9.64 -4.51 4.70
CA LEU A 57 9.36 -4.40 6.14
C LEU A 57 9.57 -5.73 6.85
N ASP A 58 9.48 -6.84 6.13
CA ASP A 58 9.80 -8.17 6.61
C ASP A 58 10.65 -8.92 5.56
N THR A 59 11.40 -9.92 6.01
CA THR A 59 12.30 -10.71 5.15
C THR A 59 11.67 -12.05 4.81
N LEU A 60 11.83 -12.50 3.56
CA LEU A 60 11.42 -13.84 3.15
C LEU A 60 12.26 -14.91 3.83
N THR A 61 11.69 -16.11 4.03
CA THR A 61 12.44 -17.31 4.39
C THR A 61 13.22 -17.85 3.18
N SER A 62 12.61 -17.76 1.98
CA SER A 62 13.28 -18.05 0.69
C SER A 62 12.52 -17.36 -0.44
N GLY A 63 13.10 -17.37 -1.64
CA GLY A 63 12.60 -16.59 -2.79
C GLY A 63 13.19 -15.18 -2.83
N LYS A 64 12.63 -14.34 -3.69
CA LYS A 64 13.14 -12.97 -3.92
C LYS A 64 12.02 -11.97 -4.03
N VAL A 65 12.32 -10.73 -3.63
CA VAL A 65 11.48 -9.56 -3.85
C VAL A 65 12.28 -8.48 -4.55
N PHE A 66 11.64 -7.80 -5.50
CA PHE A 66 12.23 -6.70 -6.24
C PHE A 66 11.34 -5.46 -6.21
N ILE A 67 11.95 -4.29 -6.10
CA ILE A 67 11.34 -3.00 -6.40
C ILE A 67 12.07 -2.41 -7.62
N GLY A 68 11.35 -2.30 -8.73
CA GLY A 68 11.98 -2.07 -10.02
C GLY A 68 12.98 -3.17 -10.37
N ALA A 69 14.25 -2.79 -10.58
CA ALA A 69 15.34 -3.73 -10.84
C ALA A 69 16.10 -4.16 -9.57
N THR A 70 15.80 -3.61 -8.41
CA THR A 70 16.57 -3.83 -7.16
C THR A 70 16.06 -5.06 -6.43
N ASP A 71 16.90 -6.08 -6.26
CA ASP A 71 16.65 -7.25 -5.42
C ASP A 71 16.85 -6.86 -3.94
N LEU A 72 15.77 -6.93 -3.15
CA LEU A 72 15.80 -6.52 -1.73
C LEU A 72 16.67 -7.44 -0.87
N SER A 73 16.82 -8.71 -1.26
CA SER A 73 17.64 -9.69 -0.51
C SER A 73 19.13 -9.37 -0.52
N THR A 74 19.58 -8.51 -1.43
CA THR A 74 20.98 -8.09 -1.55
C THR A 74 21.33 -6.86 -0.74
N LEU A 75 20.34 -6.24 -0.08
CA LEU A 75 20.48 -4.97 0.62
C LEU A 75 20.70 -5.21 2.12
N ASP A 76 21.59 -4.41 2.71
CA ASP A 76 21.68 -4.29 4.16
C ASP A 76 20.56 -3.39 4.73
N ASP A 77 20.39 -3.38 6.04
CA ASP A 77 19.35 -2.61 6.73
C ASP A 77 19.37 -1.12 6.40
N LYS A 78 20.58 -0.55 6.21
CA LYS A 78 20.76 0.86 5.86
C LYS A 78 20.30 1.15 4.44
N ALA A 79 20.62 0.26 3.50
CA ALA A 79 20.18 0.37 2.11
C ALA A 79 18.67 0.13 1.98
N LEU A 80 18.10 -0.85 2.69
CA LEU A 80 16.66 -1.08 2.79
C LEU A 80 15.91 0.14 3.34
N THR A 81 16.45 0.75 4.40
CA THR A 81 15.85 1.96 4.98
C THR A 81 15.83 3.13 3.99
N ARG A 82 16.92 3.33 3.23
CA ARG A 82 16.97 4.35 2.17
C ARG A 82 15.99 4.04 1.04
N LEU A 83 15.94 2.76 0.59
CA LEU A 83 15.03 2.34 -0.47
C LEU A 83 13.58 2.59 -0.06
N ARG A 84 13.18 2.19 1.17
CA ARG A 84 11.82 2.45 1.67
C ARG A 84 11.49 3.94 1.68
N ARG A 85 12.38 4.76 2.24
CA ARG A 85 12.18 6.22 2.30
C ARG A 85 12.02 6.85 0.93
N ASP A 86 12.80 6.40 -0.07
CA ASP A 86 12.92 7.06 -1.35
C ASP A 86 12.04 6.46 -2.46
N GLN A 87 11.65 5.19 -2.35
CA GLN A 87 10.98 4.47 -3.43
C GLN A 87 9.64 3.82 -3.04
N VAL A 88 9.29 3.82 -1.74
CA VAL A 88 8.07 3.17 -1.25
C VAL A 88 7.23 4.17 -0.46
N GLY A 89 5.96 4.29 -0.84
CA GLY A 89 4.95 4.99 -0.05
C GLY A 89 4.17 4.00 0.81
N PHE A 90 3.69 4.44 1.98
CA PHE A 90 2.84 3.65 2.87
C PHE A 90 1.60 4.41 3.28
N ILE A 91 0.44 3.74 3.19
CA ILE A 91 -0.83 4.18 3.73
C ILE A 91 -1.33 3.07 4.66
N PHE A 92 -1.60 3.40 5.93
CA PHE A 92 -2.04 2.44 6.95
C PHE A 92 -3.47 2.77 7.41
N GLN A 93 -4.15 1.77 7.92
CA GLN A 93 -5.46 1.93 8.56
C GLN A 93 -5.42 2.93 9.74
N ALA A 94 -4.37 2.91 10.54
CA ALA A 94 -4.16 3.78 11.71
C ALA A 94 -3.34 5.03 11.34
N TYR A 95 -3.61 5.72 10.29
CA TYR A 95 -2.99 6.97 9.77
C TYR A 95 -1.49 7.18 10.09
N ASN A 96 -1.03 6.84 11.28
CA ASN A 96 0.35 6.94 11.80
C ASN A 96 0.95 8.35 11.60
N LEU A 97 0.16 9.38 11.93
CA LEU A 97 0.61 10.76 11.95
C LEU A 97 1.29 11.08 13.28
N LEU A 98 2.35 11.89 13.23
CA LEU A 98 3.00 12.41 14.41
C LEU A 98 2.13 13.54 15.01
N PRO A 99 1.64 13.41 16.25
CA PRO A 99 0.68 14.36 16.82
C PRO A 99 1.27 15.75 17.10
N THR A 100 2.59 15.84 17.20
CA THR A 100 3.32 17.09 17.43
C THR A 100 3.52 17.92 16.15
N LEU A 101 3.39 17.30 14.98
CA LEU A 101 3.55 17.92 13.68
C LEU A 101 2.19 18.32 13.09
N ASN A 102 2.14 19.42 12.34
CA ASN A 102 0.96 19.78 11.55
C ASN A 102 0.82 18.90 10.29
N ALA A 103 -0.24 19.11 9.49
CA ALA A 103 -0.50 18.32 8.29
C ALA A 103 0.64 18.42 7.26
N SER A 104 1.09 19.64 6.96
CA SER A 104 2.20 19.88 6.02
C SER A 104 3.50 19.20 6.46
N GLU A 105 3.84 19.31 7.74
CA GLU A 105 5.03 18.68 8.33
C GLU A 105 4.93 17.15 8.31
N ASN A 106 3.76 16.57 8.61
CA ASN A 106 3.51 15.14 8.48
C ASN A 106 3.65 14.66 7.03
N MET A 107 3.12 15.41 6.06
CA MET A 107 3.25 15.08 4.64
C MET A 107 4.70 15.06 4.18
N THR A 108 5.50 16.06 4.58
CA THR A 108 6.89 16.24 4.13
C THR A 108 7.92 15.50 4.99
N LEU A 109 7.49 14.83 6.07
CA LEU A 109 8.36 14.12 6.99
C LEU A 109 9.34 13.14 6.32
N PRO A 110 8.94 12.29 5.35
CA PRO A 110 9.88 11.38 4.70
C PRO A 110 11.00 12.11 3.93
N LEU A 111 10.69 13.27 3.36
CA LEU A 111 11.68 14.12 2.68
C LEU A 111 12.64 14.75 3.69
N ALA A 112 12.10 15.32 4.78
CA ALA A 112 12.89 15.93 5.85
C ALA A 112 13.86 14.93 6.49
N LEU A 113 13.43 13.68 6.74
CA LEU A 113 14.30 12.58 7.21
C LEU A 113 15.39 12.21 6.19
N GLY A 114 15.19 12.54 4.92
CA GLY A 114 16.16 12.40 3.84
C GLY A 114 17.06 13.63 3.64
N GLY A 115 16.87 14.69 4.40
CA GLY A 115 17.56 15.98 4.18
C GLY A 115 17.19 16.63 2.83
N ARG A 116 15.95 16.42 2.37
CA ARG A 116 15.44 16.94 1.09
C ARG A 116 14.27 17.88 1.31
N ASP A 117 14.20 18.93 0.52
CA ASP A 117 13.03 19.79 0.43
C ASP A 117 12.01 19.23 -0.57
N PRO A 118 10.70 19.48 -0.37
CA PRO A 118 9.70 19.11 -1.34
C PRO A 118 9.86 19.89 -2.65
N ASP A 119 9.70 19.21 -3.78
CA ASP A 119 9.46 19.87 -5.07
C ASP A 119 8.14 20.66 -4.97
N LYS A 120 8.22 21.98 -5.05
CA LYS A 120 7.07 22.85 -4.78
C LYS A 120 5.88 22.55 -5.72
N ALA A 121 6.13 22.39 -7.01
CA ALA A 121 5.05 22.14 -7.97
C ALA A 121 4.35 20.80 -7.70
N TRP A 122 5.13 19.77 -7.39
CA TRP A 122 4.59 18.47 -7.02
C TRP A 122 3.84 18.49 -5.68
N TYR A 123 4.38 19.18 -4.68
CA TYR A 123 3.73 19.35 -3.38
C TYR A 123 2.38 20.03 -3.54
N ASP A 124 2.31 21.14 -4.29
CA ASP A 124 1.09 21.89 -4.55
C ASP A 124 0.05 20.99 -5.30
N GLN A 125 0.52 20.18 -6.25
CA GLN A 125 -0.33 19.20 -6.95
C GLN A 125 -0.89 18.14 -6.01
N VAL A 126 -0.06 17.54 -5.15
CA VAL A 126 -0.51 16.55 -4.15
C VAL A 126 -1.52 17.17 -3.19
N VAL A 127 -1.24 18.36 -2.65
CA VAL A 127 -2.17 19.08 -1.75
C VAL A 127 -3.52 19.33 -2.42
N SER A 128 -3.50 19.75 -3.69
CA SER A 128 -4.72 19.96 -4.48
C SER A 128 -5.50 18.66 -4.67
N THR A 129 -4.80 17.56 -5.04
CA THR A 129 -5.45 16.25 -5.28
C THR A 129 -6.17 15.72 -4.03
N VAL A 130 -5.58 15.89 -2.84
CA VAL A 130 -6.21 15.41 -1.59
C VAL A 130 -7.07 16.46 -0.87
N HIS A 131 -7.28 17.62 -1.47
CA HIS A 131 -8.10 18.71 -0.94
C HIS A 131 -7.75 19.13 0.50
N LEU A 132 -6.47 19.37 0.77
CA LEU A 132 -5.97 19.76 2.11
C LEU A 132 -5.50 21.20 2.22
N GLY A 133 -5.71 22.05 1.21
CA GLY A 133 -5.17 23.42 1.15
C GLY A 133 -5.42 24.24 2.42
N ASP A 134 -6.65 24.20 2.95
CA ASP A 134 -7.07 24.96 4.13
C ASP A 134 -6.70 24.28 5.45
N ARG A 135 -6.06 23.13 5.44
CA ARG A 135 -5.78 22.29 6.63
C ARG A 135 -4.31 22.07 6.89
N LEU A 136 -3.42 22.63 6.09
CA LEU A 136 -1.97 22.38 6.16
C LEU A 136 -1.33 22.69 7.51
N HIS A 137 -1.87 23.68 8.23
CA HIS A 137 -1.36 24.11 9.54
C HIS A 137 -2.03 23.42 10.74
N HIS A 138 -3.07 22.60 10.50
CA HIS A 138 -3.78 21.89 11.57
C HIS A 138 -2.96 20.67 12.02
N ARG A 139 -3.01 20.38 13.32
CA ARG A 139 -2.46 19.16 13.91
C ARG A 139 -3.45 17.99 13.80
N PRO A 140 -3.00 16.74 13.89
CA PRO A 140 -3.89 15.58 13.80
C PRO A 140 -5.12 15.64 14.72
N SER A 141 -4.98 16.17 15.94
CA SER A 141 -6.11 16.35 16.88
C SER A 141 -7.19 17.34 16.43
N GLU A 142 -6.88 18.18 15.44
CA GLU A 142 -7.78 19.20 14.88
C GLU A 142 -8.39 18.74 13.54
N LEU A 143 -8.07 17.52 13.10
CA LEU A 143 -8.51 16.95 11.83
C LEU A 143 -9.48 15.79 12.07
N SER A 144 -10.51 15.69 11.20
CA SER A 144 -11.36 14.49 11.16
C SER A 144 -10.56 13.26 10.72
N GLY A 145 -11.10 12.04 10.95
CA GLY A 145 -10.46 10.78 10.53
C GLY A 145 -10.17 10.76 9.01
N GLY A 146 -11.13 11.19 8.18
CA GLY A 146 -10.94 11.31 6.73
C GLY A 146 -9.85 12.32 6.36
N GLN A 147 -9.78 13.48 7.05
CA GLN A 147 -8.71 14.46 6.84
C GLN A 147 -7.33 13.92 7.25
N GLN A 148 -7.24 13.19 8.36
CA GLN A 148 -6.01 12.52 8.78
C GLN A 148 -5.55 11.50 7.74
N GLN A 149 -6.48 10.70 7.18
CA GLN A 149 -6.15 9.74 6.13
C GLN A 149 -5.70 10.43 4.85
N ARG A 150 -6.30 11.57 4.47
CA ARG A 150 -5.82 12.40 3.35
C ARG A 150 -4.37 12.86 3.56
N VAL A 151 -4.01 13.26 4.79
CA VAL A 151 -2.60 13.59 5.13
C VAL A 151 -1.70 12.37 4.96
N ALA A 152 -2.14 11.17 5.36
CA ALA A 152 -1.38 9.93 5.19
C ALA A 152 -1.20 9.56 3.71
N VAL A 153 -2.24 9.73 2.87
CA VAL A 153 -2.16 9.57 1.41
C VAL A 153 -1.17 10.56 0.80
N ALA A 154 -1.28 11.85 1.15
CA ALA A 154 -0.37 12.88 0.67
C ALA A 154 1.09 12.61 1.09
N ARG A 155 1.32 12.15 2.34
CA ARG A 155 2.65 11.74 2.81
C ARG A 155 3.23 10.61 1.97
N ALA A 156 2.41 9.65 1.55
CA ALA A 156 2.85 8.55 0.69
C ALA A 156 3.21 9.04 -0.73
N LEU A 157 2.52 10.06 -1.24
CA LEU A 157 2.70 10.59 -2.60
C LEU A 157 3.88 11.58 -2.73
N VAL A 158 4.16 12.35 -1.67
CA VAL A 158 5.07 13.52 -1.74
C VAL A 158 6.50 13.16 -2.15
N THR A 159 6.95 11.94 -1.88
CA THR A 159 8.28 11.45 -2.24
C THR A 159 8.41 11.00 -3.70
N LYS A 160 7.32 11.01 -4.47
CA LYS A 160 7.24 10.41 -5.84
C LYS A 160 7.71 8.95 -5.83
N PRO A 161 7.11 8.07 -5.00
CA PRO A 161 7.60 6.71 -4.86
C PRO A 161 7.35 5.89 -6.14
N LYS A 162 8.10 4.79 -6.31
CA LYS A 162 7.85 3.82 -7.40
C LYS A 162 6.57 3.01 -7.18
N ILE A 163 6.21 2.80 -5.91
CA ILE A 163 5.05 2.01 -5.51
C ILE A 163 4.54 2.48 -4.15
N ILE A 164 3.23 2.46 -3.99
CA ILE A 164 2.55 2.73 -2.72
C ILE A 164 1.87 1.44 -2.25
N PHE A 165 2.15 1.05 -1.01
CA PHE A 165 1.45 -0.03 -0.32
C PHE A 165 0.42 0.56 0.65
N ALA A 166 -0.83 0.11 0.53
CA ALA A 166 -1.95 0.54 1.37
C ALA A 166 -2.53 -0.66 2.11
N ASP A 167 -2.45 -0.65 3.44
CA ASP A 167 -2.98 -1.71 4.30
C ASP A 167 -4.28 -1.23 4.94
N GLU A 168 -5.41 -1.76 4.45
CA GLU A 168 -6.76 -1.42 4.90
C GLU A 168 -6.99 0.10 4.99
N PRO A 169 -6.71 0.89 3.92
CA PRO A 169 -6.63 2.35 4.00
C PRO A 169 -7.95 3.04 4.39
N THR A 170 -9.06 2.32 4.32
CA THR A 170 -10.41 2.83 4.63
C THR A 170 -11.03 2.18 5.87
N GLY A 171 -10.34 1.25 6.53
CA GLY A 171 -10.90 0.42 7.60
C GLY A 171 -11.36 1.18 8.86
N ASN A 172 -10.92 2.42 9.07
CA ASN A 172 -11.32 3.27 10.21
C ASN A 172 -12.20 4.46 9.79
N LEU A 173 -12.75 4.45 8.57
CA LEU A 173 -13.51 5.56 8.01
C LEU A 173 -14.98 5.18 7.80
N ASP A 174 -15.86 6.18 7.84
CA ASP A 174 -17.22 6.05 7.35
C ASP A 174 -17.27 5.86 5.82
N SER A 175 -18.41 5.44 5.27
CA SER A 175 -18.55 5.11 3.86
C SER A 175 -18.26 6.29 2.93
N HIS A 176 -18.62 7.52 3.33
CA HIS A 176 -18.38 8.73 2.53
C HIS A 176 -16.89 9.05 2.47
N SER A 177 -16.22 9.13 3.61
CA SER A 177 -14.77 9.35 3.71
C SER A 177 -13.97 8.23 3.02
N SER A 178 -14.45 6.99 3.10
CA SER A 178 -13.84 5.84 2.40
C SER A 178 -13.86 6.02 0.89
N GLY A 179 -15.02 6.43 0.32
CA GLY A 179 -15.14 6.73 -1.11
C GLY A 179 -14.15 7.81 -1.55
N GLU A 180 -14.06 8.92 -0.82
CA GLU A 180 -13.14 10.02 -1.13
C GLU A 180 -11.67 9.56 -1.15
N ILE A 181 -11.25 8.74 -0.17
CA ILE A 181 -9.87 8.21 -0.11
C ILE A 181 -9.58 7.30 -1.31
N LEU A 182 -10.53 6.43 -1.68
CA LEU A 182 -10.39 5.54 -2.83
C LEU A 182 -10.35 6.32 -4.15
N ASP A 183 -11.15 7.39 -4.28
CA ASP A 183 -11.10 8.31 -5.43
C ASP A 183 -9.73 8.98 -5.53
N PHE A 184 -9.16 9.50 -4.43
CA PHE A 184 -7.81 10.07 -4.45
C PHE A 184 -6.74 9.05 -4.83
N MET A 185 -6.84 7.81 -4.34
CA MET A 185 -5.93 6.75 -4.74
C MET A 185 -6.08 6.42 -6.24
N ARG A 186 -7.32 6.40 -6.76
CA ARG A 186 -7.58 6.19 -8.18
C ARG A 186 -7.02 7.33 -9.03
N GLN A 187 -7.22 8.58 -8.64
CA GLN A 187 -6.65 9.75 -9.30
C GLN A 187 -5.11 9.71 -9.28
N ALA A 188 -4.50 9.31 -8.16
CA ALA A 188 -3.05 9.16 -8.08
C ALA A 188 -2.50 8.18 -9.13
N VAL A 189 -3.24 7.11 -9.44
CA VAL A 189 -2.86 6.16 -10.50
C VAL A 189 -3.09 6.77 -11.89
N THR A 190 -4.28 7.33 -12.16
CA THR A 190 -4.69 7.76 -13.50
C THR A 190 -4.03 9.06 -13.95
N GLU A 191 -3.85 10.02 -13.03
CA GLU A 191 -3.37 11.38 -13.34
C GLU A 191 -1.90 11.57 -12.98
N LEU A 192 -1.43 10.91 -11.89
CA LEU A 192 -0.06 11.05 -11.41
C LEU A 192 0.84 9.87 -11.80
N GLY A 193 0.28 8.82 -12.46
CA GLY A 193 1.02 7.64 -12.90
C GLY A 193 1.58 6.80 -11.75
N GLN A 194 0.99 6.89 -10.54
CA GLN A 194 1.42 6.13 -9.38
C GLN A 194 1.05 4.65 -9.51
N THR A 195 1.82 3.79 -8.86
CA THR A 195 1.49 2.36 -8.73
C THR A 195 1.01 2.13 -7.30
N ILE A 196 -0.17 1.51 -7.14
CA ILE A 196 -0.74 1.24 -5.82
C ILE A 196 -1.03 -0.24 -5.68
N VAL A 197 -0.63 -0.81 -4.53
CA VAL A 197 -1.02 -2.15 -4.07
C VAL A 197 -1.75 -2.00 -2.76
N MET A 198 -3.02 -2.34 -2.73
CA MET A 198 -3.90 -2.23 -1.56
C MET A 198 -4.27 -3.60 -1.04
N VAL A 199 -4.08 -3.83 0.24
CA VAL A 199 -4.69 -4.96 0.96
C VAL A 199 -6.03 -4.49 1.51
N THR A 200 -7.09 -5.23 1.25
CA THR A 200 -8.41 -4.94 1.80
C THR A 200 -9.27 -6.22 1.89
N HIS A 201 -10.24 -6.20 2.78
CA HIS A 201 -11.30 -7.20 2.86
C HIS A 201 -12.65 -6.68 2.33
N ASP A 202 -12.73 -5.38 1.97
CA ASP A 202 -13.94 -4.75 1.46
C ASP A 202 -14.04 -4.89 -0.08
N PRO A 203 -15.07 -5.59 -0.60
CA PRO A 203 -15.31 -5.71 -2.05
C PRO A 203 -15.52 -4.37 -2.75
N ASN A 204 -16.12 -3.38 -2.07
CA ASN A 204 -16.32 -2.04 -2.63
C ASN A 204 -14.96 -1.35 -2.83
N ALA A 205 -14.08 -1.39 -1.83
CA ALA A 205 -12.73 -0.84 -1.96
C ALA A 205 -11.95 -1.53 -3.09
N ALA A 206 -12.04 -2.86 -3.19
CA ALA A 206 -11.38 -3.63 -4.25
C ALA A 206 -11.87 -3.30 -5.65
N SER A 207 -13.13 -2.86 -5.81
CA SER A 207 -13.69 -2.49 -7.11
C SER A 207 -13.06 -1.25 -7.74
N TYR A 208 -12.34 -0.44 -6.96
CA TYR A 208 -11.56 0.70 -7.46
C TYR A 208 -10.26 0.30 -8.17
N ALA A 209 -9.82 -0.95 -7.99
CA ALA A 209 -8.58 -1.45 -8.58
C ALA A 209 -8.77 -1.86 -10.07
N ASP A 210 -7.68 -1.89 -10.81
CA ASP A 210 -7.66 -2.46 -12.17
C ASP A 210 -7.65 -4.00 -12.13
N ARG A 211 -7.10 -4.57 -11.04
CA ARG A 211 -6.92 -6.00 -10.82
C ARG A 211 -7.08 -6.34 -9.34
N VAL A 212 -7.76 -7.43 -9.07
CA VAL A 212 -7.78 -8.08 -7.75
C VAL A 212 -7.01 -9.39 -7.82
N VAL A 213 -6.16 -9.61 -6.82
CA VAL A 213 -5.42 -10.86 -6.60
C VAL A 213 -5.99 -11.51 -5.35
N PHE A 214 -6.40 -12.77 -5.46
CA PHE A 214 -6.94 -13.53 -4.33
C PHE A 214 -5.87 -14.43 -3.73
N LEU A 215 -5.68 -14.28 -2.42
CA LEU A 215 -4.72 -15.05 -1.64
C LEU A 215 -5.46 -15.96 -0.65
N ALA A 216 -5.15 -17.25 -0.65
CA ALA A 216 -5.61 -18.22 0.34
C ALA A 216 -4.45 -19.16 0.71
N ASP A 217 -4.32 -19.49 2.01
CA ASP A 217 -3.30 -20.40 2.54
C ASP A 217 -1.88 -20.09 2.05
N GLY A 218 -1.54 -18.80 1.99
CA GLY A 218 -0.23 -18.33 1.54
C GLY A 218 0.02 -18.45 0.04
N LYS A 219 -0.98 -18.74 -0.78
CA LYS A 219 -0.88 -18.89 -2.24
C LYS A 219 -1.81 -17.95 -2.98
N ILE A 220 -1.40 -17.55 -4.20
CA ILE A 220 -2.33 -16.90 -5.12
C ILE A 220 -3.21 -18.00 -5.72
N VAL A 221 -4.52 -17.85 -5.52
CA VAL A 221 -5.51 -18.83 -5.97
C VAL A 221 -6.33 -18.34 -7.15
N ASP A 222 -6.41 -17.01 -7.36
CA ASP A 222 -7.11 -16.44 -8.51
C ASP A 222 -6.73 -14.98 -8.75
N GLU A 223 -7.09 -14.46 -9.92
CA GLU A 223 -6.97 -13.07 -10.32
C GLU A 223 -8.20 -12.62 -11.09
N MET A 224 -8.64 -11.37 -10.83
CA MET A 224 -9.77 -10.76 -11.50
C MET A 224 -9.37 -9.40 -12.08
N LEU A 225 -9.53 -9.22 -13.38
CA LEU A 225 -9.38 -7.94 -14.05
C LEU A 225 -10.71 -7.18 -14.07
N GLN A 226 -10.63 -5.85 -14.01
CA GLN A 226 -11.80 -4.96 -14.01
C GLN A 226 -12.85 -5.44 -12.99
N PRO A 227 -12.50 -5.48 -11.69
CA PRO A 227 -13.39 -6.01 -10.66
C PRO A 227 -14.64 -5.12 -10.51
N THR A 228 -15.75 -5.75 -10.13
CA THR A 228 -16.92 -5.08 -9.55
C THR A 228 -17.15 -5.63 -8.16
N ALA A 229 -17.78 -4.86 -7.27
CA ALA A 229 -18.01 -5.30 -5.89
C ALA A 229 -18.76 -6.62 -5.83
N ASP A 230 -19.79 -6.80 -6.66
CA ASP A 230 -20.58 -8.06 -6.71
C ASP A 230 -19.73 -9.26 -7.15
N ARG A 231 -18.94 -9.11 -8.23
CA ARG A 231 -18.06 -10.20 -8.70
C ARG A 231 -17.00 -10.59 -7.67
N VAL A 232 -16.44 -9.58 -6.98
CA VAL A 232 -15.48 -9.80 -5.90
C VAL A 232 -16.13 -10.52 -4.73
N LEU A 233 -17.32 -10.08 -4.31
CA LEU A 233 -18.08 -10.72 -3.23
C LEU A 233 -18.42 -12.17 -3.55
N ASP A 234 -18.90 -12.45 -4.78
CA ASP A 234 -19.22 -13.82 -5.21
C ASP A 234 -17.99 -14.71 -5.24
N ARG A 235 -16.83 -14.16 -5.61
CA ARG A 235 -15.58 -14.91 -5.59
C ARG A 235 -15.12 -15.23 -4.15
N LEU A 236 -15.25 -14.27 -3.22
CA LEU A 236 -14.87 -14.47 -1.81
C LEU A 236 -15.73 -15.54 -1.12
N LYS A 237 -17.03 -15.65 -1.45
CA LYS A 237 -17.90 -16.72 -0.91
C LYS A 237 -17.37 -18.11 -1.24
N GLN A 238 -16.73 -18.32 -2.40
CA GLN A 238 -16.17 -19.61 -2.82
C GLN A 238 -14.92 -20.02 -2.03
N PHE A 239 -14.30 -19.12 -1.25
CA PHE A 239 -13.18 -19.44 -0.36
C PHE A 239 -13.63 -19.71 1.08
N ALA A 240 -14.92 -19.52 1.41
CA ALA A 240 -15.47 -19.72 2.74
C ALA A 240 -16.06 -21.14 2.93
N ASP A 241 -16.21 -21.89 1.83
CA ASP A 241 -16.63 -23.28 1.78
C ASP A 241 -15.39 -24.21 1.70
#